data_16b6c12d6c16916a81321f46de652c49
#
_entry.id   16b6c12d6c16916a81321f46de652c49
#
_cell.length_a   1.000
_cell.length_b   1.000
_cell.length_c   1.000
_cell.angle_alpha   90.00
_cell.angle_beta   90.00
_cell.angle_gamma   90.00
#
_symmetry.space_group_name_H-M   'P 1'
#
loop_
_entity.id
_entity.type
_entity.pdbx_description
1 polymer ?
#
loop_
_entity_poly.entity_id
_entity_poly.type
_entity_poly.pdbx_seq_one_letter_code
_entity_poly.pdbx_strand_id
1 'polypeptide(L)'
;MLFNSIGFLIFLPIVFCLYWFVFNKKYQNQNKLLLLASFYFYACWDWRFLFLLMFSIGLDYFSGIKIENSRNKREAKFWLTLSIVINLGFLGFFKYYNFFIESFADLLGGMGFKVNIWLLNVILPVGISFYTFHGLSYVIDVYKKRIRAERSFIDYAVFVSYFPLLVAGPIERATHLLPQIQKKRTFSYEQAADGMRQILWGFFKKMVIADNCAPLVNEIFTHYQTESPANLLIGAVLFAFQIYGDFSGYSDIALGVSRLFGIELLKNFAFPYFSRDIAEFWRRWHISLSSWFRDYLYIPLGGSKGGLGMKIRNTFIIFLVSGFWHGANWTFIIWGGLNALFFMPLLIMEKNRTNIEVAAQGKWFPSFKEILQILITFCATCIAWIFFRSESVLQAFEYIKRIFSLELFSFPAQMPVKVFALTACMLIIEWINREQFHGLQIRRFNPWVRRILYGIIIYIILRYANFGNNEFIYFQF
;
A
#
# COMPACT_ATOMS: atom_id res chain seq x y z
N MET A 1 -13.10 -10.47 4.36
CA MET A 1 -14.06 -9.41 4.84
C MET A 1 -13.44 -8.04 4.53
N LEU A 2 -14.24 -7.06 4.07
CA LEU A 2 -13.75 -5.69 3.81
C LEU A 2 -14.04 -4.78 5.00
N PHE A 3 -13.19 -3.78 5.25
CA PHE A 3 -13.38 -2.84 6.36
C PHE A 3 -14.64 -1.97 6.25
N ASN A 4 -15.08 -1.66 5.03
CA ASN A 4 -16.31 -0.91 4.75
C ASN A 4 -17.58 -1.78 4.66
N SER A 5 -17.52 -3.04 5.11
CA SER A 5 -18.67 -3.96 5.12
C SER A 5 -19.43 -3.94 6.44
N ILE A 6 -20.72 -4.23 6.40
CA ILE A 6 -21.56 -4.41 7.60
C ILE A 6 -20.98 -5.54 8.48
N GLY A 7 -20.45 -6.60 7.85
CA GLY A 7 -19.80 -7.70 8.58
C GLY A 7 -18.66 -7.21 9.45
N PHE A 8 -17.83 -6.29 8.96
CA PHE A 8 -16.74 -5.69 9.75
C PHE A 8 -17.25 -4.80 10.89
N LEU A 9 -18.31 -4.05 10.64
CA LEU A 9 -18.93 -3.18 11.64
C LEU A 9 -19.46 -3.99 12.86
N ILE A 10 -19.88 -5.24 12.65
CA ILE A 10 -20.30 -6.17 13.71
C ILE A 10 -19.09 -6.88 14.30
N PHE A 11 -18.17 -7.35 13.45
CA PHE A 11 -16.98 -8.11 13.85
C PHE A 11 -16.07 -7.32 14.80
N LEU A 12 -15.76 -6.07 14.47
CA LEU A 12 -14.81 -5.25 15.24
C LEU A 12 -15.25 -5.04 16.71
N PRO A 13 -16.49 -4.60 17.02
CA PRO A 13 -16.94 -4.47 18.41
C PRO A 13 -16.93 -5.78 19.19
N ILE A 14 -17.31 -6.91 18.56
CA ILE A 14 -17.30 -8.22 19.22
C ILE A 14 -15.86 -8.59 19.60
N VAL A 15 -14.92 -8.52 18.66
CA VAL A 15 -13.51 -8.84 18.92
C VAL A 15 -12.92 -7.87 19.96
N PHE A 16 -13.25 -6.58 19.89
CA PHE A 16 -12.80 -5.58 20.85
C PHE A 16 -13.30 -5.87 22.27
N CYS A 17 -14.58 -6.19 22.44
CA CYS A 17 -15.15 -6.54 23.74
C CYS A 17 -14.53 -7.82 24.30
N LEU A 18 -14.41 -8.87 23.51
CA LEU A 18 -13.76 -10.12 23.93
C LEU A 18 -12.30 -9.88 24.33
N TYR A 19 -11.58 -9.07 23.57
CA TYR A 19 -10.17 -8.79 23.79
C TYR A 19 -9.90 -8.04 25.12
N TRP A 20 -10.68 -7.02 25.42
CA TRP A 20 -10.45 -6.17 26.60
C TRP A 20 -11.19 -6.62 27.86
N PHE A 21 -12.33 -7.29 27.73
CA PHE A 21 -13.14 -7.67 28.91
C PHE A 21 -13.04 -9.15 29.27
N VAL A 22 -12.82 -10.05 28.29
CA VAL A 22 -12.75 -11.49 28.53
C VAL A 22 -11.31 -12.02 28.58
N PHE A 23 -10.48 -11.65 27.60
CA PHE A 23 -9.15 -12.22 27.41
C PHE A 23 -7.98 -11.33 27.89
N ASN A 24 -8.25 -10.30 28.70
CA ASN A 24 -7.25 -9.30 29.11
C ASN A 24 -6.26 -9.79 30.19
N LYS A 25 -6.49 -10.92 30.85
CA LYS A 25 -5.65 -11.40 31.95
C LYS A 25 -4.23 -11.77 31.53
N LYS A 26 -4.10 -12.45 30.40
CA LYS A 26 -2.83 -12.92 29.82
C LYS A 26 -2.73 -12.54 28.35
N TYR A 27 -1.58 -12.00 27.91
CA TYR A 27 -1.36 -11.61 26.52
C TYR A 27 -1.48 -12.82 25.55
N GLN A 28 -1.12 -14.03 26.00
CA GLN A 28 -1.26 -15.23 25.20
C GLN A 28 -2.73 -15.51 24.83
N ASN A 29 -3.68 -15.23 25.73
CA ASN A 29 -5.10 -15.40 25.44
C ASN A 29 -5.60 -14.31 24.47
N GLN A 30 -5.11 -13.07 24.62
CA GLN A 30 -5.35 -12.01 23.62
C GLN A 30 -4.83 -12.41 22.24
N ASN A 31 -3.62 -13.00 22.17
CA ASN A 31 -3.03 -13.45 20.90
C ASN A 31 -3.79 -14.63 20.30
N LYS A 32 -4.29 -15.60 21.09
CA LYS A 32 -5.18 -16.66 20.61
C LYS A 32 -6.46 -16.09 19.99
N LEU A 33 -7.07 -15.10 20.66
CA LEU A 33 -8.26 -14.42 20.12
C LEU A 33 -7.93 -13.69 18.82
N LEU A 34 -6.82 -12.92 18.77
CA LEU A 34 -6.41 -12.21 17.56
C LEU A 34 -6.14 -13.18 16.40
N LEU A 35 -5.51 -14.32 16.66
CA LEU A 35 -5.26 -15.34 15.63
C LEU A 35 -6.58 -15.90 15.07
N LEU A 36 -7.51 -16.30 15.94
CA LEU A 36 -8.82 -16.81 15.52
C LEU A 36 -9.62 -15.75 14.76
N ALA A 37 -9.63 -14.51 15.26
CA ALA A 37 -10.27 -13.39 14.59
C ALA A 37 -9.65 -13.11 13.21
N SER A 38 -8.32 -13.20 13.09
CA SER A 38 -7.60 -13.02 11.83
C SER A 38 -7.92 -14.10 10.81
N PHE A 39 -7.95 -15.36 11.25
CA PHE A 39 -8.32 -16.48 10.38
C PHE A 39 -9.78 -16.41 9.94
N TYR A 40 -10.69 -16.05 10.84
CA TYR A 40 -12.09 -15.81 10.49
C TYR A 40 -12.23 -14.65 9.48
N PHE A 41 -11.57 -13.52 9.74
CA PHE A 41 -11.57 -12.35 8.85
C PHE A 41 -11.09 -12.71 7.44
N TYR A 42 -10.04 -13.53 7.34
CA TYR A 42 -9.48 -13.98 6.06
C TYR A 42 -10.41 -15.00 5.36
N ALA A 43 -10.92 -15.98 6.11
CA ALA A 43 -11.81 -17.02 5.59
C ALA A 43 -13.13 -16.46 5.05
N CYS A 44 -13.61 -15.32 5.55
CA CYS A 44 -14.78 -14.63 5.00
C CYS A 44 -14.60 -14.16 3.54
N TRP A 45 -13.39 -14.09 3.03
CA TRP A 45 -13.16 -13.81 1.61
C TRP A 45 -13.17 -15.13 0.81
N ASP A 46 -12.27 -16.06 1.11
CA ASP A 46 -12.25 -17.43 0.56
C ASP A 46 -11.47 -18.35 1.52
N TRP A 47 -12.20 -19.27 2.14
CA TRP A 47 -11.65 -20.18 3.15
C TRP A 47 -10.57 -21.13 2.59
N ARG A 48 -10.58 -21.41 1.27
CA ARG A 48 -9.60 -22.30 0.63
C ARG A 48 -8.18 -21.73 0.74
N PHE A 49 -8.02 -20.43 0.64
CA PHE A 49 -6.72 -19.78 0.75
C PHE A 49 -6.20 -19.63 2.18
N LEU A 50 -7.05 -19.89 3.19
CA LEU A 50 -6.58 -19.97 4.57
C LEU A 50 -5.55 -21.08 4.75
N PHE A 51 -5.67 -22.20 4.03
CA PHE A 51 -4.68 -23.28 4.08
C PHE A 51 -3.33 -22.85 3.51
N LEU A 52 -3.33 -22.06 2.44
CA LEU A 52 -2.10 -21.50 1.87
C LEU A 52 -1.41 -20.54 2.85
N LEU A 53 -2.19 -19.67 3.49
CA LEU A 53 -1.70 -18.76 4.53
C LEU A 53 -1.10 -19.54 5.71
N MET A 54 -1.81 -20.56 6.23
CA MET A 54 -1.31 -21.42 7.32
C MET A 54 -0.05 -22.18 6.93
N PHE A 55 0.03 -22.67 5.69
CA PHE A 55 1.23 -23.32 5.18
C PHE A 55 2.41 -22.36 5.14
N SER A 56 2.24 -21.15 4.61
CA SER A 56 3.30 -20.12 4.58
C SER A 56 3.76 -19.76 6.01
N ILE A 57 2.82 -19.56 6.94
CA ILE A 57 3.13 -19.32 8.36
C ILE A 57 3.97 -20.47 8.93
N GLY A 58 3.55 -21.72 8.71
CA GLY A 58 4.26 -22.91 9.20
C GLY A 58 5.68 -23.01 8.60
N LEU A 59 5.79 -22.84 7.28
CA LEU A 59 7.07 -22.88 6.56
C LEU A 59 8.09 -21.89 7.14
N ASP A 60 7.67 -20.63 7.30
CA ASP A 60 8.58 -19.56 7.75
C ASP A 60 8.91 -19.70 9.23
N TYR A 61 7.96 -20.11 10.07
CA TYR A 61 8.18 -20.41 11.48
C TYR A 61 9.23 -21.51 11.65
N PHE A 62 9.07 -22.66 11.00
CA PHE A 62 10.02 -23.76 11.07
C PHE A 62 11.36 -23.40 10.44
N SER A 63 11.36 -22.70 9.32
CA SER A 63 12.61 -22.23 8.70
C SER A 63 13.38 -21.29 9.62
N GLY A 64 12.70 -20.36 10.30
CA GLY A 64 13.33 -19.48 11.28
C GLY A 64 14.02 -20.25 12.42
N ILE A 65 13.34 -21.23 13.01
CA ILE A 65 13.91 -22.10 14.06
C ILE A 65 15.12 -22.90 13.53
N LYS A 66 15.01 -23.46 12.32
CA LYS A 66 16.09 -24.22 11.69
C LYS A 66 17.30 -23.34 11.37
N ILE A 67 17.07 -22.12 10.86
CA ILE A 67 18.13 -21.12 10.61
C ILE A 67 18.89 -20.81 11.90
N GLU A 68 18.19 -20.51 12.99
CA GLU A 68 18.84 -20.17 14.26
C GLU A 68 19.63 -21.35 14.85
N ASN A 69 19.10 -22.56 14.76
CA ASN A 69 19.70 -23.78 15.32
C ASN A 69 20.72 -24.46 14.36
N SER A 70 20.98 -23.87 13.20
CA SER A 70 21.89 -24.45 12.20
C SER A 70 23.33 -24.56 12.71
N ARG A 71 23.95 -25.70 12.45
CA ARG A 71 25.34 -25.99 12.85
C ARG A 71 26.38 -25.19 12.05
N ASN A 72 26.02 -24.84 10.82
CA ASN A 72 26.91 -24.12 9.90
C ASN A 72 26.15 -23.20 8.96
N LYS A 73 26.88 -22.30 8.28
CA LYS A 73 26.29 -21.32 7.35
C LYS A 73 25.59 -21.95 6.15
N ARG A 74 26.01 -23.15 5.70
CA ARG A 74 25.39 -23.83 4.54
C ARG A 74 23.99 -24.30 4.88
N GLU A 75 23.82 -24.90 6.05
CA GLU A 75 22.51 -25.34 6.57
C GLU A 75 21.57 -24.15 6.77
N ALA A 76 22.04 -23.08 7.41
CA ALA A 76 21.26 -21.85 7.59
C ALA A 76 20.83 -21.25 6.23
N LYS A 77 21.74 -21.21 5.25
CA LYS A 77 21.44 -20.73 3.90
C LYS A 77 20.46 -21.65 3.17
N PHE A 78 20.53 -22.96 3.36
CA PHE A 78 19.56 -23.90 2.77
C PHE A 78 18.13 -23.60 3.24
N TRP A 79 17.90 -23.48 4.54
CA TRP A 79 16.58 -23.20 5.10
C TRP A 79 16.06 -21.81 4.68
N LEU A 80 16.94 -20.79 4.65
CA LEU A 80 16.61 -19.49 4.11
C LEU A 80 16.17 -19.58 2.64
N THR A 81 16.98 -20.24 1.81
CA THR A 81 16.68 -20.36 0.38
C THR A 81 15.41 -21.16 0.13
N LEU A 82 15.16 -22.22 0.89
CA LEU A 82 13.95 -23.05 0.81
C LEU A 82 12.70 -22.18 1.09
N SER A 83 12.71 -21.41 2.19
CA SER A 83 11.60 -20.51 2.52
C SER A 83 11.37 -19.48 1.41
N ILE A 84 12.44 -18.82 0.93
CA ILE A 84 12.34 -17.82 -0.15
C ILE A 84 11.78 -18.43 -1.43
N VAL A 85 12.31 -19.57 -1.87
CA VAL A 85 11.91 -20.22 -3.14
C VAL A 85 10.47 -20.67 -3.09
N ILE A 86 10.01 -21.26 -1.97
CA ILE A 86 8.63 -21.73 -1.86
C ILE A 86 7.65 -20.52 -1.81
N ASN A 87 7.92 -19.50 -0.98
CA ASN A 87 7.06 -18.33 -0.90
C ASN A 87 6.99 -17.55 -2.23
N LEU A 88 8.14 -17.32 -2.87
CA LEU A 88 8.17 -16.69 -4.20
C LEU A 88 7.61 -17.60 -5.30
N GLY A 89 7.72 -18.92 -5.15
CA GLY A 89 7.13 -19.89 -6.05
C GLY A 89 5.60 -19.83 -6.04
N PHE A 90 4.98 -19.77 -4.85
CA PHE A 90 3.53 -19.54 -4.75
C PHE A 90 3.11 -18.19 -5.34
N LEU A 91 3.85 -17.12 -5.02
CA LEU A 91 3.58 -15.81 -5.61
C LEU A 91 3.71 -15.86 -7.14
N GLY A 92 4.76 -16.55 -7.65
CA GLY A 92 4.99 -16.76 -9.07
C GLY A 92 3.85 -17.52 -9.75
N PHE A 93 3.37 -18.58 -9.12
CA PHE A 93 2.28 -19.40 -9.65
C PHE A 93 0.95 -18.64 -9.66
N PHE A 94 0.55 -18.05 -8.55
CA PHE A 94 -0.78 -17.42 -8.44
C PHE A 94 -0.87 -16.07 -9.14
N LYS A 95 0.23 -15.30 -9.21
CA LYS A 95 0.20 -13.93 -9.75
C LYS A 95 0.81 -13.81 -11.15
N TYR A 96 1.86 -14.57 -11.46
CA TYR A 96 2.67 -14.30 -12.65
C TYR A 96 2.65 -15.40 -13.72
N TYR A 97 2.04 -16.54 -13.46
CA TYR A 97 2.05 -17.67 -14.41
C TYR A 97 1.50 -17.27 -15.78
N ASN A 98 0.28 -16.73 -15.85
CA ASN A 98 -0.34 -16.35 -17.11
C ASN A 98 0.47 -15.27 -17.85
N PHE A 99 0.95 -14.26 -17.13
CA PHE A 99 1.78 -13.20 -17.70
C PHE A 99 3.04 -13.73 -18.40
N PHE A 100 3.74 -14.67 -17.76
CA PHE A 100 4.93 -15.26 -18.39
C PHE A 100 4.57 -16.12 -19.59
N ILE A 101 3.51 -16.90 -19.53
CA ILE A 101 3.06 -17.76 -20.65
C ILE A 101 2.63 -16.90 -21.84
N GLU A 102 1.82 -15.86 -21.61
CA GLU A 102 1.39 -14.93 -22.66
C GLU A 102 2.58 -14.18 -23.28
N SER A 103 3.43 -13.57 -22.44
CA SER A 103 4.62 -12.84 -22.93
C SER A 103 5.58 -13.74 -23.72
N PHE A 104 5.73 -15.01 -23.32
CA PHE A 104 6.56 -15.97 -24.03
C PHE A 104 5.92 -16.40 -25.36
N ALA A 105 4.60 -16.60 -25.38
CA ALA A 105 3.88 -16.93 -26.61
C ALA A 105 3.93 -15.78 -27.63
N ASP A 106 3.79 -14.52 -27.16
CA ASP A 106 3.89 -13.33 -28.02
C ASP A 106 5.30 -13.22 -28.62
N LEU A 107 6.35 -13.47 -27.81
CA LEU A 107 7.72 -13.49 -28.29
C LEU A 107 7.94 -14.54 -29.38
N LEU A 108 7.48 -15.77 -29.17
CA LEU A 108 7.59 -16.84 -30.15
C LEU A 108 6.72 -16.59 -31.38
N GLY A 109 5.52 -16.02 -31.22
CA GLY A 109 4.64 -15.61 -32.31
C GLY A 109 5.30 -14.55 -33.19
N GLY A 110 5.99 -13.57 -32.61
CA GLY A 110 6.81 -12.59 -33.32
C GLY A 110 7.98 -13.19 -34.09
N MET A 111 8.46 -14.38 -33.71
CA MET A 111 9.48 -15.16 -34.40
C MET A 111 8.90 -16.16 -35.42
N GLY A 112 7.56 -16.18 -35.62
CA GLY A 112 6.87 -17.03 -36.58
C GLY A 112 6.47 -18.42 -36.05
N PHE A 113 6.63 -18.70 -34.75
CA PHE A 113 6.22 -19.99 -34.17
C PHE A 113 4.76 -19.92 -33.70
N LYS A 114 3.95 -20.92 -34.05
CA LYS A 114 2.61 -21.10 -33.48
C LYS A 114 2.71 -21.86 -32.17
N VAL A 115 2.33 -21.20 -31.06
CA VAL A 115 2.38 -21.78 -29.72
C VAL A 115 0.94 -21.95 -29.20
N ASN A 116 0.59 -23.16 -28.79
CA ASN A 116 -0.63 -23.39 -28.03
C ASN A 116 -0.33 -23.08 -26.55
N ILE A 117 -0.96 -22.03 -26.03
CA ILE A 117 -0.80 -21.65 -24.62
C ILE A 117 -1.91 -22.25 -23.75
N TRP A 118 -1.54 -22.66 -22.57
CA TRP A 118 -2.48 -23.16 -21.57
C TRP A 118 -2.51 -22.14 -20.43
N LEU A 119 -3.55 -21.27 -20.44
CA LEU A 119 -3.80 -20.32 -19.38
C LEU A 119 -4.53 -21.01 -18.22
N LEU A 120 -4.14 -20.65 -17.01
CA LEU A 120 -4.77 -21.14 -15.80
C LEU A 120 -5.81 -20.11 -15.30
N ASN A 121 -7.01 -20.60 -15.02
CA ASN A 121 -8.03 -19.80 -14.37
C ASN A 121 -7.79 -19.79 -12.84
N VAL A 122 -6.75 -19.07 -12.40
CA VAL A 122 -6.31 -19.05 -11.01
C VAL A 122 -6.83 -17.80 -10.33
N ILE A 123 -7.58 -17.97 -9.24
CA ILE A 123 -7.99 -16.86 -8.38
C ILE A 123 -6.79 -16.41 -7.54
N LEU A 124 -6.42 -15.13 -7.64
CA LEU A 124 -5.32 -14.57 -6.86
C LEU A 124 -5.69 -14.51 -5.37
N PRO A 125 -4.95 -15.18 -4.46
CA PRO A 125 -5.21 -15.09 -3.02
C PRO A 125 -5.00 -13.67 -2.51
N VAL A 126 -6.02 -13.06 -1.93
CA VAL A 126 -5.92 -11.71 -1.34
C VAL A 126 -4.81 -11.67 -0.30
N GLY A 127 -3.97 -10.64 -0.36
CA GLY A 127 -2.89 -10.43 0.59
C GLY A 127 -1.66 -11.34 0.42
N ILE A 128 -1.61 -12.24 -0.59
CA ILE A 128 -0.46 -13.14 -0.80
C ILE A 128 0.86 -12.36 -0.86
N SER A 129 0.88 -11.23 -1.54
CA SER A 129 2.07 -10.39 -1.64
C SER A 129 2.49 -9.78 -0.29
N PHE A 130 1.51 -9.43 0.57
CA PHE A 130 1.75 -8.81 1.88
C PHE A 130 2.28 -9.82 2.90
N TYR A 131 1.60 -10.95 3.08
CA TYR A 131 2.05 -11.94 4.05
C TYR A 131 3.36 -12.64 3.62
N THR A 132 3.61 -12.77 2.31
CA THR A 132 4.91 -13.21 1.79
C THR A 132 6.03 -12.26 2.25
N PHE A 133 5.84 -10.95 2.17
CA PHE A 133 6.84 -9.99 2.66
C PHE A 133 7.05 -10.03 4.17
N HIS A 134 5.99 -10.28 4.96
CA HIS A 134 6.15 -10.50 6.40
C HIS A 134 7.03 -11.70 6.69
N GLY A 135 6.71 -12.86 6.10
CA GLY A 135 7.48 -14.10 6.26
C GLY A 135 8.92 -13.97 5.78
N LEU A 136 9.13 -13.44 4.58
CA LEU A 136 10.48 -13.23 4.03
C LEU A 136 11.33 -12.30 4.92
N SER A 137 10.74 -11.18 5.41
CA SER A 137 11.48 -10.29 6.30
C SER A 137 11.92 -10.99 7.59
N TYR A 138 11.06 -11.84 8.15
CA TYR A 138 11.37 -12.59 9.37
C TYR A 138 12.52 -13.59 9.15
N VAL A 139 12.45 -14.47 8.15
CA VAL A 139 13.50 -15.48 7.91
C VAL A 139 14.84 -14.82 7.55
N ILE A 140 14.82 -13.71 6.80
CA ILE A 140 16.03 -12.94 6.48
C ILE A 140 16.61 -12.29 7.73
N ASP A 141 15.78 -11.73 8.61
CA ASP A 141 16.25 -11.07 9.85
C ASP A 141 16.80 -12.07 10.86
N VAL A 142 16.22 -13.27 10.96
CA VAL A 142 16.79 -14.39 11.75
C VAL A 142 18.14 -14.81 11.16
N TYR A 143 18.23 -15.01 9.84
CA TYR A 143 19.48 -15.36 9.17
C TYR A 143 20.59 -14.32 9.37
N LYS A 144 20.23 -13.03 9.31
CA LYS A 144 21.15 -11.91 9.58
C LYS A 144 21.39 -11.66 11.07
N LYS A 145 20.82 -12.48 11.95
CA LYS A 145 20.93 -12.37 13.43
C LYS A 145 20.44 -11.03 13.97
N ARG A 146 19.49 -10.38 13.30
CA ARG A 146 18.85 -9.14 13.77
C ARG A 146 17.81 -9.42 14.85
N ILE A 147 17.17 -10.59 14.77
CA ILE A 147 16.22 -11.11 15.76
C ILE A 147 16.53 -12.59 16.01
N ARG A 148 16.04 -13.10 17.15
CA ARG A 148 16.01 -14.53 17.43
C ARG A 148 14.77 -15.15 16.78
N ALA A 149 14.83 -16.45 16.49
CA ALA A 149 13.66 -17.17 15.99
C ALA A 149 12.57 -17.21 17.07
N GLU A 150 11.35 -16.90 16.68
CA GLU A 150 10.18 -16.96 17.56
C GLU A 150 9.89 -18.41 17.97
N ARG A 151 9.67 -18.64 19.26
CA ARG A 151 9.40 -19.98 19.82
C ARG A 151 7.90 -20.23 20.01
N SER A 152 7.10 -19.18 20.11
CA SER A 152 5.66 -19.28 20.18
C SER A 152 5.06 -19.27 18.77
N PHE A 153 4.54 -20.40 18.32
CA PHE A 153 3.84 -20.47 17.02
C PHE A 153 2.67 -19.49 16.94
N ILE A 154 1.93 -19.29 18.05
CA ILE A 154 0.79 -18.38 18.09
C ILE A 154 1.23 -16.93 17.88
N ASP A 155 2.30 -16.50 18.55
CA ASP A 155 2.79 -15.12 18.45
C ASP A 155 3.32 -14.85 17.03
N TYR A 156 4.04 -15.83 16.45
CA TYR A 156 4.47 -15.75 15.05
C TYR A 156 3.29 -15.72 14.06
N ALA A 157 2.31 -16.60 14.28
CA ALA A 157 1.13 -16.66 13.42
C ALA A 157 0.32 -15.35 13.46
N VAL A 158 0.18 -14.74 14.65
CA VAL A 158 -0.44 -13.40 14.78
C VAL A 158 0.37 -12.36 14.02
N PHE A 159 1.70 -12.36 14.13
CA PHE A 159 2.55 -11.42 13.40
C PHE A 159 2.29 -11.45 11.88
N VAL A 160 2.18 -12.64 11.29
CA VAL A 160 1.98 -12.79 9.84
C VAL A 160 0.53 -12.52 9.43
N SER A 161 -0.45 -13.00 10.25
CA SER A 161 -1.87 -13.02 9.88
C SER A 161 -2.73 -11.94 10.55
N TYR A 162 -2.14 -11.00 11.29
CA TYR A 162 -2.89 -9.95 12.00
C TYR A 162 -3.89 -9.24 11.09
N PHE A 163 -5.19 -9.38 11.37
CA PHE A 163 -6.25 -9.05 10.41
C PHE A 163 -6.22 -7.60 9.88
N PRO A 164 -5.76 -6.57 10.62
CA PRO A 164 -5.65 -5.23 10.06
C PRO A 164 -4.58 -5.12 8.95
N LEU A 165 -3.59 -6.03 8.93
CA LEU A 165 -2.48 -6.02 7.97
C LEU A 165 -2.74 -6.88 6.74
N LEU A 166 -3.58 -7.93 6.88
CA LEU A 166 -3.65 -9.04 5.92
C LEU A 166 -3.99 -8.64 4.49
N VAL A 167 -4.82 -7.62 4.30
CA VAL A 167 -5.34 -7.28 2.97
C VAL A 167 -4.48 -6.20 2.32
N ALA A 168 -4.26 -5.07 2.97
CA ALA A 168 -3.50 -3.94 2.44
C ALA A 168 -2.98 -3.01 3.55
N GLY A 169 -2.73 -3.55 4.71
CA GLY A 169 -2.08 -2.82 5.80
C GLY A 169 -0.61 -2.50 5.50
N PRO A 170 0.06 -1.74 6.36
CA PRO A 170 1.51 -1.55 6.24
C PRO A 170 2.28 -2.87 6.29
N ILE A 171 3.33 -2.99 5.49
CA ILE A 171 4.21 -4.16 5.50
C ILE A 171 5.09 -4.09 6.76
N GLU A 172 4.71 -4.86 7.76
CA GLU A 172 5.36 -4.87 9.06
C GLU A 172 6.67 -5.66 9.09
N ARG A 173 7.53 -5.32 10.05
CA ARG A 173 8.75 -6.06 10.37
C ARG A 173 8.56 -6.86 11.63
N ALA A 174 9.13 -8.07 11.68
CA ALA A 174 9.17 -8.86 12.90
C ALA A 174 9.85 -8.11 14.05
N THR A 175 10.89 -7.34 13.76
CA THR A 175 11.59 -6.47 14.71
C THR A 175 10.72 -5.39 15.35
N HIS A 176 9.63 -4.97 14.68
CA HIS A 176 8.72 -3.92 15.16
C HIS A 176 7.47 -4.50 15.81
N LEU A 177 6.82 -5.49 15.17
CA LEU A 177 5.50 -5.96 15.59
C LEU A 177 5.58 -7.09 16.65
N LEU A 178 6.49 -8.06 16.53
CA LEU A 178 6.61 -9.17 17.50
C LEU A 178 6.79 -8.69 18.95
N PRO A 179 7.67 -7.71 19.26
CA PRO A 179 7.80 -7.22 20.64
C PRO A 179 6.52 -6.63 21.22
N GLN A 180 5.61 -6.12 20.38
CA GLN A 180 4.32 -5.60 20.81
C GLN A 180 3.32 -6.73 21.07
N ILE A 181 3.35 -7.79 20.24
CA ILE A 181 2.51 -8.98 20.39
C ILE A 181 2.88 -9.75 21.66
N GLN A 182 4.15 -9.80 22.01
CA GLN A 182 4.69 -10.54 23.17
C GLN A 182 4.53 -9.82 24.51
N LYS A 183 4.00 -8.60 24.52
CA LYS A 183 3.79 -7.83 25.75
C LYS A 183 2.32 -7.84 26.17
N LYS A 184 2.11 -7.71 27.50
CA LYS A 184 0.78 -7.43 28.03
C LYS A 184 0.34 -6.04 27.53
N ARG A 185 -0.80 -5.99 26.86
CA ARG A 185 -1.37 -4.72 26.42
C ARG A 185 -2.33 -4.19 27.48
N THR A 186 -2.31 -2.89 27.67
CA THR A 186 -3.20 -2.15 28.56
C THR A 186 -4.03 -1.18 27.74
N PHE A 187 -5.32 -1.07 28.07
CA PHE A 187 -6.20 -0.15 27.36
C PHE A 187 -5.80 1.30 27.65
N SER A 188 -5.58 2.06 26.59
CA SER A 188 -5.36 3.51 26.64
C SER A 188 -6.50 4.22 25.92
N TYR A 189 -7.30 4.97 26.67
CA TYR A 189 -8.38 5.79 26.08
C TYR A 189 -7.86 6.78 25.05
N GLU A 190 -6.71 7.40 25.30
CA GLU A 190 -6.13 8.37 24.36
C GLU A 190 -5.74 7.73 23.03
N GLN A 191 -5.09 6.55 23.09
CA GLN A 191 -4.69 5.80 21.91
C GLN A 191 -5.93 5.30 21.15
N ALA A 192 -6.93 4.77 21.84
CA ALA A 192 -8.16 4.29 21.25
C ALA A 192 -8.97 5.44 20.60
N ALA A 193 -9.10 6.58 21.28
CA ALA A 193 -9.78 7.76 20.75
C ALA A 193 -9.06 8.36 19.53
N ASP A 194 -7.73 8.31 19.50
CA ASP A 194 -6.95 8.73 18.32
C ASP A 194 -7.08 7.71 17.17
N GLY A 195 -7.08 6.41 17.50
CA GLY A 195 -7.39 5.35 16.56
C GLY A 195 -8.76 5.50 15.88
N MET A 196 -9.81 5.84 16.67
CA MET A 196 -11.15 6.10 16.11
C MET A 196 -11.17 7.30 15.16
N ARG A 197 -10.42 8.36 15.45
CA ARG A 197 -10.28 9.52 14.53
C ARG A 197 -9.59 9.10 13.24
N GLN A 198 -8.57 8.28 13.34
CA GLN A 198 -7.85 7.79 12.17
C GLN A 198 -8.72 6.85 11.32
N ILE A 199 -9.53 5.99 11.95
CA ILE A 199 -10.54 5.17 11.25
C ILE A 199 -11.55 6.05 10.52
N LEU A 200 -12.08 7.08 11.17
CA LEU A 200 -13.03 8.03 10.56
C LEU A 200 -12.42 8.72 9.33
N TRP A 201 -11.14 9.14 9.43
CA TRP A 201 -10.43 9.74 8.31
C TRP A 201 -10.20 8.74 7.17
N GLY A 202 -9.89 7.51 7.49
CA GLY A 202 -9.76 6.44 6.53
C GLY A 202 -11.04 6.16 5.76
N PHE A 203 -12.18 6.08 6.45
CA PHE A 203 -13.49 5.93 5.80
C PHE A 203 -13.85 7.12 4.91
N PHE A 204 -13.57 8.35 5.34
CA PHE A 204 -13.77 9.52 4.50
C PHE A 204 -12.97 9.40 3.19
N LYS A 205 -11.67 9.08 3.26
CA LYS A 205 -10.84 8.93 2.07
C LYS A 205 -11.30 7.80 1.14
N LYS A 206 -11.62 6.63 1.72
CA LYS A 206 -12.07 5.46 0.95
C LYS A 206 -13.44 5.70 0.33
N MET A 207 -14.46 5.97 1.15
CA MET A 207 -15.85 5.91 0.72
C MET A 207 -16.32 7.20 0.05
N VAL A 208 -15.73 8.36 0.40
CA VAL A 208 -16.15 9.66 -0.15
C VAL A 208 -15.25 10.10 -1.29
N ILE A 209 -13.94 9.86 -1.23
CA ILE A 209 -13.04 10.29 -2.29
C ILE A 209 -12.83 9.18 -3.32
N ALA A 210 -12.22 8.06 -2.92
CA ALA A 210 -11.84 7.02 -3.86
C ALA A 210 -13.04 6.41 -4.60
N ASP A 211 -14.09 6.05 -3.87
CA ASP A 211 -15.26 5.38 -4.44
C ASP A 211 -16.15 6.30 -5.29
N ASN A 212 -16.04 7.63 -5.15
CA ASN A 212 -16.66 8.57 -6.07
C ASN A 212 -15.78 8.92 -7.29
N CYS A 213 -14.46 8.79 -7.19
CA CYS A 213 -13.56 8.91 -8.34
C CYS A 213 -13.65 7.69 -9.27
N ALA A 214 -13.80 6.48 -8.70
CA ALA A 214 -13.69 5.22 -9.43
C ALA A 214 -14.62 5.10 -10.67
N PRO A 215 -15.93 5.41 -10.63
CA PRO A 215 -16.78 5.30 -11.79
C PRO A 215 -16.34 6.22 -12.93
N LEU A 216 -15.98 7.47 -12.62
CA LEU A 216 -15.52 8.45 -13.60
C LEU A 216 -14.19 8.05 -14.24
N VAL A 217 -13.25 7.57 -13.44
CA VAL A 217 -11.97 7.07 -13.94
C VAL A 217 -12.18 5.87 -14.85
N ASN A 218 -13.03 4.92 -14.45
CA ASN A 218 -13.31 3.74 -15.27
C ASN A 218 -13.93 4.14 -16.61
N GLU A 219 -14.90 5.03 -16.62
CA GLU A 219 -15.54 5.54 -17.84
C GLU A 219 -14.51 6.19 -18.77
N ILE A 220 -13.72 7.14 -18.27
CA ILE A 220 -12.72 7.89 -19.06
C ILE A 220 -11.63 6.96 -19.59
N PHE A 221 -11.10 6.02 -18.78
CA PHE A 221 -10.06 5.11 -19.26
C PHE A 221 -10.59 4.04 -20.22
N THR A 222 -11.84 3.60 -20.08
CA THR A 222 -12.45 2.65 -21.02
C THR A 222 -12.73 3.31 -22.38
N HIS A 223 -13.20 4.55 -22.39
CA HIS A 223 -13.56 5.27 -23.62
C HIS A 223 -12.49 6.29 -24.07
N TYR A 224 -11.23 6.12 -23.65
CA TYR A 224 -10.16 7.08 -23.87
C TYR A 224 -9.98 7.53 -25.34
N GLN A 225 -10.35 6.68 -26.30
CA GLN A 225 -10.24 6.97 -27.74
C GLN A 225 -11.22 8.04 -28.21
N THR A 226 -12.37 8.18 -27.54
CA THR A 226 -13.43 9.13 -27.91
C THR A 226 -13.51 10.34 -26.96
N GLU A 227 -12.83 10.25 -25.80
CA GLU A 227 -12.82 11.31 -24.82
C GLU A 227 -12.01 12.54 -25.28
N SER A 228 -12.43 13.73 -24.83
CA SER A 228 -11.67 14.96 -25.08
C SER A 228 -10.35 14.95 -24.29
N PRO A 229 -9.29 15.64 -24.79
CA PRO A 229 -8.03 15.77 -24.06
C PRO A 229 -8.19 16.33 -22.64
N ALA A 230 -9.11 17.27 -22.45
CA ALA A 230 -9.43 17.82 -21.13
C ALA A 230 -10.02 16.75 -20.18
N ASN A 231 -10.95 15.90 -20.68
CA ASN A 231 -11.48 14.77 -19.89
C ASN A 231 -10.40 13.74 -19.57
N LEU A 232 -9.48 13.44 -20.49
CA LEU A 232 -8.36 12.56 -20.24
C LEU A 232 -7.44 13.11 -19.11
N LEU A 233 -7.16 14.41 -19.13
CA LEU A 233 -6.39 15.05 -18.04
C LEU A 233 -7.14 14.94 -16.70
N ILE A 234 -8.45 15.20 -16.70
CA ILE A 234 -9.31 15.02 -15.52
C ILE A 234 -9.24 13.55 -15.03
N GLY A 235 -9.35 12.57 -15.94
CA GLY A 235 -9.24 11.15 -15.60
C GLY A 235 -7.92 10.78 -14.93
N ALA A 236 -6.80 11.29 -15.43
CA ALA A 236 -5.48 11.07 -14.83
C ALA A 236 -5.36 11.68 -13.41
N VAL A 237 -5.89 12.89 -13.21
CA VAL A 237 -5.93 13.55 -11.91
C VAL A 237 -6.86 12.82 -10.93
N LEU A 238 -8.04 12.44 -11.38
CA LEU A 238 -9.00 11.68 -10.56
C LEU A 238 -8.45 10.30 -10.17
N PHE A 239 -7.72 9.63 -11.07
CA PHE A 239 -7.06 8.36 -10.74
C PHE A 239 -5.99 8.53 -9.65
N ALA A 240 -5.20 9.62 -9.69
CA ALA A 240 -4.25 9.91 -8.62
C ALA A 240 -4.95 10.02 -7.26
N PHE A 241 -6.11 10.68 -7.19
CA PHE A 241 -6.89 10.77 -5.95
C PHE A 241 -7.63 9.48 -5.60
N GLN A 242 -8.09 8.72 -6.58
CA GLN A 242 -8.68 7.40 -6.37
C GLN A 242 -7.70 6.46 -5.69
N ILE A 243 -6.52 6.23 -6.26
CA ILE A 243 -5.51 5.32 -5.70
C ILE A 243 -4.99 5.80 -4.34
N TYR A 244 -4.83 7.11 -4.16
CA TYR A 244 -4.44 7.67 -2.87
C TYR A 244 -5.53 7.49 -1.82
N GLY A 245 -6.77 7.88 -2.13
CA GLY A 245 -7.90 7.78 -1.22
C GLY A 245 -8.19 6.34 -0.81
N ASP A 246 -8.14 5.41 -1.77
CA ASP A 246 -8.37 3.99 -1.54
C ASP A 246 -7.28 3.39 -0.63
N PHE A 247 -6.03 3.49 -1.02
CA PHE A 247 -4.94 2.83 -0.31
C PHE A 247 -4.57 3.53 1.01
N SER A 248 -4.47 4.86 1.03
CA SER A 248 -4.20 5.57 2.28
C SER A 248 -5.38 5.50 3.24
N GLY A 249 -6.62 5.47 2.72
CA GLY A 249 -7.83 5.27 3.51
C GLY A 249 -7.84 3.91 4.19
N TYR A 250 -7.56 2.85 3.44
CA TYR A 250 -7.42 1.51 3.98
C TYR A 250 -6.31 1.41 5.03
N SER A 251 -5.14 2.01 4.74
CA SER A 251 -4.03 2.06 5.70
C SER A 251 -4.40 2.78 6.99
N ASP A 252 -5.12 3.91 6.91
CA ASP A 252 -5.56 4.65 8.10
C ASP A 252 -6.57 3.86 8.94
N ILE A 253 -7.49 3.11 8.30
CA ILE A 253 -8.40 2.22 9.01
C ILE A 253 -7.59 1.12 9.73
N ALA A 254 -6.63 0.49 9.04
CA ALA A 254 -5.78 -0.56 9.61
C ALA A 254 -4.99 -0.08 10.83
N LEU A 255 -4.35 1.10 10.72
CA LEU A 255 -3.60 1.71 11.82
C LEU A 255 -4.53 2.06 12.99
N GLY A 256 -5.66 2.69 12.72
CA GLY A 256 -6.62 3.07 13.73
C GLY A 256 -7.22 1.86 14.46
N VAL A 257 -7.60 0.81 13.72
CA VAL A 257 -8.08 -0.46 14.30
C VAL A 257 -7.00 -1.09 15.20
N SER A 258 -5.75 -1.11 14.76
CA SER A 258 -4.65 -1.67 15.57
C SER A 258 -4.45 -0.90 16.87
N ARG A 259 -4.60 0.42 16.85
CA ARG A 259 -4.55 1.27 18.05
C ARG A 259 -5.65 0.95 19.05
N LEU A 260 -6.83 0.50 18.60
CA LEU A 260 -7.89 0.02 19.50
C LEU A 260 -7.46 -1.21 20.30
N PHE A 261 -6.55 -2.02 19.76
CA PHE A 261 -5.98 -3.20 20.42
C PHE A 261 -4.66 -2.95 21.14
N GLY A 262 -4.22 -1.67 21.23
CA GLY A 262 -2.96 -1.29 21.88
C GLY A 262 -1.71 -1.68 21.08
N ILE A 263 -1.84 -1.79 19.74
CA ILE A 263 -0.75 -2.12 18.81
C ILE A 263 -0.54 -0.94 17.87
N GLU A 264 0.71 -0.49 17.74
CA GLU A 264 1.11 0.56 16.81
C GLU A 264 1.74 -0.05 15.56
N LEU A 265 1.20 0.29 14.40
CA LEU A 265 1.72 -0.13 13.11
C LEU A 265 2.57 0.97 12.47
N LEU A 266 3.43 0.57 11.53
CA LEU A 266 4.23 1.49 10.74
C LEU A 266 3.35 2.39 9.86
N LYS A 267 3.71 3.68 9.77
CA LYS A 267 3.03 4.62 8.91
C LYS A 267 3.27 4.25 7.44
N ASN A 268 2.22 4.28 6.62
CA ASN A 268 2.30 3.93 5.21
C ASN A 268 2.23 5.16 4.28
N PHE A 269 1.52 6.21 4.68
CA PHE A 269 1.38 7.45 3.93
C PHE A 269 1.61 8.68 4.81
N ALA A 270 2.29 9.70 4.25
CA ALA A 270 2.58 10.97 4.91
C ALA A 270 2.31 12.15 3.98
N PHE A 271 1.04 12.30 3.53
CA PHE A 271 0.58 13.37 2.65
C PHE A 271 1.45 13.54 1.39
N PRO A 272 1.56 12.49 0.54
CA PRO A 272 2.53 12.40 -0.54
C PRO A 272 2.36 13.43 -1.65
N TYR A 273 1.16 13.92 -1.90
CA TYR A 273 0.89 14.89 -2.98
C TYR A 273 1.32 16.33 -2.65
N PHE A 274 1.86 16.57 -1.45
CA PHE A 274 2.55 17.81 -1.10
C PHE A 274 4.07 17.72 -1.26
N SER A 275 4.57 16.70 -1.92
CA SER A 275 6.01 16.49 -2.15
C SER A 275 6.56 17.44 -3.21
N ARG A 276 7.72 18.03 -2.92
CA ARG A 276 8.41 19.01 -3.78
C ARG A 276 9.33 18.36 -4.81
N ASP A 277 9.61 17.08 -4.68
CA ASP A 277 10.34 16.27 -5.64
C ASP A 277 9.95 14.79 -5.53
N ILE A 278 10.35 13.99 -6.53
CA ILE A 278 10.02 12.59 -6.61
C ILE A 278 10.68 11.75 -5.49
N ALA A 279 11.82 12.18 -4.96
CA ALA A 279 12.46 11.50 -3.85
C ALA A 279 11.70 11.74 -2.53
N GLU A 280 11.18 12.95 -2.33
CA GLU A 280 10.25 13.25 -1.23
C GLU A 280 8.95 12.47 -1.38
N PHE A 281 8.39 12.38 -2.61
CA PHE A 281 7.19 11.59 -2.89
C PHE A 281 7.35 10.14 -2.43
N TRP A 282 8.42 9.44 -2.79
CA TRP A 282 8.66 8.05 -2.41
C TRP A 282 8.99 7.86 -0.92
N ARG A 283 9.43 8.91 -0.21
CA ARG A 283 9.54 8.89 1.26
C ARG A 283 8.20 9.03 1.96
N ARG A 284 7.15 9.46 1.24
CA ARG A 284 5.79 9.73 1.78
C ARG A 284 4.73 8.79 1.24
N TRP A 285 4.99 8.13 0.13
CA TRP A 285 4.13 7.15 -0.52
C TRP A 285 4.58 5.74 -0.21
N HIS A 286 3.64 4.89 0.28
CA HIS A 286 3.86 3.47 0.56
C HIS A 286 5.18 3.20 1.32
N ILE A 287 5.36 3.91 2.43
CA ILE A 287 6.61 3.99 3.20
C ILE A 287 7.08 2.60 3.64
N SER A 288 6.14 1.73 4.05
CA SER A 288 6.46 0.38 4.51
C SER A 288 7.07 -0.48 3.39
N LEU A 289 6.55 -0.39 2.15
CA LEU A 289 7.08 -1.10 0.98
C LEU A 289 8.44 -0.51 0.56
N SER A 290 8.52 0.81 0.43
CA SER A 290 9.76 1.51 0.03
C SER A 290 10.91 1.19 1.00
N SER A 291 10.62 1.18 2.31
CA SER A 291 11.60 0.77 3.33
C SER A 291 11.92 -0.72 3.27
N TRP A 292 10.95 -1.60 2.92
CA TRP A 292 11.18 -3.02 2.74
C TRP A 292 12.19 -3.28 1.59
N PHE A 293 11.94 -2.69 0.43
CA PHE A 293 12.87 -2.81 -0.72
C PHE A 293 14.24 -2.23 -0.41
N ARG A 294 14.32 -1.11 0.34
CA ARG A 294 15.60 -0.58 0.79
C ARG A 294 16.36 -1.60 1.64
N ASP A 295 15.71 -2.21 2.64
CA ASP A 295 16.37 -3.04 3.66
C ASP A 295 16.71 -4.45 3.17
N TYR A 296 15.89 -5.00 2.29
CA TYR A 296 16.01 -6.39 1.81
C TYR A 296 16.46 -6.53 0.36
N LEU A 297 16.46 -5.46 -0.43
CA LEU A 297 16.94 -5.48 -1.80
C LEU A 297 18.08 -4.46 -2.03
N TYR A 298 17.88 -3.16 -1.76
CA TYR A 298 18.86 -2.13 -2.06
C TYR A 298 20.17 -2.29 -1.27
N ILE A 299 20.07 -2.44 0.03
CA ILE A 299 21.24 -2.58 0.90
C ILE A 299 22.03 -3.86 0.55
N PRO A 300 21.40 -5.04 0.36
CA PRO A 300 22.09 -6.24 -0.08
C PRO A 300 22.79 -6.12 -1.45
N LEU A 301 22.26 -5.33 -2.38
CA LEU A 301 22.89 -5.04 -3.69
C LEU A 301 24.09 -4.09 -3.61
N GLY A 302 24.50 -3.68 -2.42
CA GLY A 302 25.59 -2.74 -2.16
C GLY A 302 25.12 -1.34 -1.75
N GLY A 303 23.82 -1.04 -1.84
CA GLY A 303 23.24 0.23 -1.42
C GLY A 303 23.86 1.42 -2.14
N SER A 304 24.20 2.46 -1.37
CA SER A 304 24.86 3.69 -1.87
C SER A 304 26.38 3.68 -1.69
N LYS A 305 26.98 2.56 -1.28
CA LYS A 305 28.43 2.49 -0.95
C LYS A 305 29.34 2.46 -2.20
N GLY A 306 28.80 2.11 -3.37
CA GLY A 306 29.50 2.12 -4.63
C GLY A 306 29.44 3.48 -5.34
N GLY A 307 30.14 3.62 -6.46
CA GLY A 307 30.09 4.81 -7.31
C GLY A 307 28.70 5.09 -7.88
N LEU A 308 28.58 6.19 -8.65
CA LEU A 308 27.31 6.64 -9.24
C LEU A 308 26.62 5.55 -10.08
N GLY A 309 27.37 4.79 -10.90
CA GLY A 309 26.81 3.71 -11.71
C GLY A 309 26.10 2.62 -10.87
N MET A 310 26.66 2.26 -9.70
CA MET A 310 26.02 1.30 -8.80
C MET A 310 24.74 1.88 -8.19
N LYS A 311 24.76 3.15 -7.79
CA LYS A 311 23.56 3.84 -7.27
C LYS A 311 22.45 3.84 -8.32
N ILE A 312 22.76 4.18 -9.58
CA ILE A 312 21.82 4.17 -10.71
C ILE A 312 21.25 2.76 -10.92
N ARG A 313 22.12 1.76 -11.09
CA ARG A 313 21.70 0.36 -11.27
C ARG A 313 20.75 -0.10 -10.16
N ASN A 314 21.14 0.11 -8.90
CA ASN A 314 20.36 -0.33 -7.76
C ASN A 314 19.01 0.39 -7.69
N THR A 315 18.95 1.67 -8.07
CA THR A 315 17.70 2.44 -8.13
C THR A 315 16.77 1.89 -9.21
N PHE A 316 17.27 1.61 -10.41
CA PHE A 316 16.48 0.98 -11.46
C PHE A 316 15.96 -0.40 -11.03
N ILE A 317 16.82 -1.24 -10.44
CA ILE A 317 16.40 -2.58 -9.96
C ILE A 317 15.25 -2.46 -8.97
N ILE A 318 15.32 -1.55 -7.99
CA ILE A 318 14.24 -1.40 -7.01
C ILE A 318 12.94 -0.98 -7.67
N PHE A 319 12.96 0.04 -8.52
CA PHE A 319 11.74 0.54 -9.13
C PHE A 319 11.13 -0.46 -10.12
N LEU A 320 11.95 -1.16 -10.91
CA LEU A 320 11.47 -2.21 -11.81
C LEU A 320 10.88 -3.39 -11.03
N VAL A 321 11.56 -3.85 -9.97
CA VAL A 321 11.04 -4.91 -9.09
C VAL A 321 9.77 -4.46 -8.37
N SER A 322 9.71 -3.20 -7.93
CA SER A 322 8.49 -2.63 -7.35
C SER A 322 7.34 -2.61 -8.35
N GLY A 323 7.60 -2.20 -9.59
CA GLY A 323 6.60 -2.23 -10.66
C GLY A 323 6.10 -3.65 -10.90
N PHE A 324 7.00 -4.60 -11.10
CA PHE A 324 6.66 -6.02 -11.28
C PHE A 324 5.85 -6.59 -10.09
N TRP A 325 6.18 -6.19 -8.87
CA TRP A 325 5.45 -6.62 -7.68
C TRP A 325 3.98 -6.11 -7.66
N HIS A 326 3.71 -4.91 -8.18
CA HIS A 326 2.36 -4.35 -8.22
C HIS A 326 1.43 -5.15 -9.12
N GLY A 327 1.87 -5.55 -10.31
CA GLY A 327 1.02 -6.28 -11.24
C GLY A 327 1.78 -7.07 -12.30
N ALA A 328 1.13 -8.11 -12.79
CA ALA A 328 1.62 -8.98 -13.86
C ALA A 328 1.27 -8.39 -15.24
N ASN A 329 1.78 -7.19 -15.54
CA ASN A 329 1.61 -6.50 -16.82
C ASN A 329 2.83 -5.62 -17.10
N TRP A 330 3.18 -5.45 -18.36
CA TRP A 330 4.26 -4.57 -18.82
C TRP A 330 4.06 -3.12 -18.42
N THR A 331 2.82 -2.67 -18.27
CA THR A 331 2.48 -1.31 -17.84
C THR A 331 3.05 -0.98 -16.46
N PHE A 332 3.03 -1.94 -15.52
CA PHE A 332 3.61 -1.77 -14.18
C PHE A 332 5.14 -1.72 -14.22
N ILE A 333 5.77 -2.50 -15.12
CA ILE A 333 7.24 -2.48 -15.29
C ILE A 333 7.67 -1.13 -15.83
N ILE A 334 6.95 -0.59 -16.84
CA ILE A 334 7.22 0.73 -17.40
C ILE A 334 6.95 1.82 -16.36
N TRP A 335 5.87 1.72 -15.58
CA TRP A 335 5.61 2.61 -14.46
C TRP A 335 6.79 2.65 -13.47
N GLY A 336 7.35 1.50 -13.12
CA GLY A 336 8.56 1.41 -12.31
C GLY A 336 9.76 2.09 -12.97
N GLY A 337 10.00 1.81 -14.26
CA GLY A 337 11.06 2.45 -15.05
C GLY A 337 10.94 3.97 -15.11
N LEU A 338 9.73 4.50 -15.32
CA LEU A 338 9.47 5.95 -15.31
C LEU A 338 9.79 6.58 -13.96
N ASN A 339 9.39 5.96 -12.86
CA ASN A 339 9.73 6.45 -11.53
C ASN A 339 11.25 6.45 -11.28
N ALA A 340 11.97 5.42 -11.77
CA ALA A 340 13.42 5.41 -11.75
C ALA A 340 13.99 6.59 -12.56
N LEU A 341 13.48 6.82 -13.77
CA LEU A 341 13.92 7.94 -14.64
C LEU A 341 13.65 9.30 -13.97
N PHE A 342 12.48 9.52 -13.38
CA PHE A 342 12.17 10.76 -12.66
C PHE A 342 13.07 10.97 -11.44
N PHE A 343 13.56 9.89 -10.83
CA PHE A 343 14.48 9.95 -9.70
C PHE A 343 15.93 10.27 -10.13
N MET A 344 16.32 9.96 -11.37
CA MET A 344 17.72 10.09 -11.86
C MET A 344 18.32 11.49 -11.73
N PRO A 345 17.64 12.59 -12.13
CA PRO A 345 18.21 13.93 -12.00
C PRO A 345 18.62 14.25 -10.56
N LEU A 346 17.77 13.88 -9.59
CA LEU A 346 18.07 14.11 -8.17
C LEU A 346 19.23 13.24 -7.68
N LEU A 347 19.34 12.02 -8.17
CA LEU A 347 20.43 11.10 -7.80
C LEU A 347 21.77 11.57 -8.35
N ILE A 348 21.82 11.96 -9.64
CA ILE A 348 23.03 12.42 -10.32
C ILE A 348 23.53 13.73 -9.71
N MET A 349 22.61 14.64 -9.39
CA MET A 349 22.93 15.93 -8.77
C MET A 349 23.14 15.84 -7.24
N GLU A 350 23.04 14.64 -6.65
CA GLU A 350 23.09 14.38 -5.20
C GLU A 350 22.08 15.19 -4.37
N LYS A 351 20.96 15.59 -5.00
CA LYS A 351 19.87 16.37 -4.38
C LYS A 351 18.70 15.54 -3.85
N ASN A 352 18.79 14.23 -3.92
CA ASN A 352 17.71 13.32 -3.48
C ASN A 352 17.42 13.33 -1.96
N ARG A 353 18.16 14.10 -1.17
CA ARG A 353 17.95 14.33 0.26
C ARG A 353 17.78 15.80 0.64
N THR A 354 17.47 16.67 -0.30
CA THR A 354 17.33 18.11 -0.04
C THR A 354 16.02 18.41 0.70
N ASN A 355 14.90 17.83 0.26
CA ASN A 355 13.56 18.06 0.82
C ASN A 355 13.19 16.96 1.82
N ILE A 356 13.78 16.98 3.02
CA ILE A 356 13.50 15.99 4.09
C ILE A 356 12.33 16.44 4.95
N GLU A 357 12.23 17.73 5.21
CA GLU A 357 11.17 18.34 6.03
C GLU A 357 9.84 18.42 5.28
N VAL A 358 8.77 18.70 6.01
CA VAL A 358 7.44 18.91 5.42
C VAL A 358 7.41 20.22 4.63
N ALA A 359 6.72 20.26 3.49
CA ALA A 359 6.53 21.50 2.73
C ALA A 359 5.90 22.59 3.61
N ALA A 360 6.44 23.81 3.51
CA ALA A 360 6.03 24.95 4.32
C ALA A 360 5.99 24.66 5.83
N GLN A 361 6.98 23.92 6.35
CA GLN A 361 7.02 23.55 7.78
C GLN A 361 7.01 24.81 8.66
N GLY A 362 6.14 24.81 9.68
CA GLY A 362 5.95 25.95 10.56
C GLY A 362 5.28 27.19 9.93
N LYS A 363 4.85 27.12 8.66
CA LYS A 363 4.17 28.21 7.95
C LYS A 363 2.77 27.78 7.49
N TRP A 364 1.85 28.73 7.32
CA TRP A 364 0.51 28.44 6.79
C TRP A 364 0.51 28.19 5.28
N PHE A 365 1.28 28.97 4.54
CA PHE A 365 1.32 28.93 3.08
C PHE A 365 2.71 28.54 2.57
N PRO A 366 2.76 27.74 1.49
CA PRO A 366 4.02 27.42 0.83
C PRO A 366 4.57 28.64 0.07
N SER A 367 5.87 28.69 -0.14
CA SER A 367 6.49 29.65 -1.05
C SER A 367 6.09 29.34 -2.50
N PHE A 368 6.16 30.34 -3.38
CA PHE A 368 5.88 30.14 -4.82
C PHE A 368 6.75 29.04 -5.43
N LYS A 369 8.01 28.96 -5.01
CA LYS A 369 8.91 27.88 -5.43
C LYS A 369 8.39 26.49 -5.00
N GLU A 370 7.94 26.35 -3.76
CA GLU A 370 7.39 25.08 -3.28
C GLU A 370 6.09 24.70 -4.02
N ILE A 371 5.23 25.68 -4.32
CA ILE A 371 4.02 25.43 -5.13
C ILE A 371 4.40 24.86 -6.49
N LEU A 372 5.32 25.50 -7.19
CA LEU A 372 5.77 25.03 -8.50
C LEU A 372 6.41 23.63 -8.44
N GLN A 373 7.23 23.38 -7.43
CA GLN A 373 7.83 22.06 -7.20
C GLN A 373 6.77 20.97 -6.92
N ILE A 374 5.77 21.27 -6.08
CA ILE A 374 4.67 20.35 -5.78
C ILE A 374 3.87 20.05 -7.07
N LEU A 375 3.53 21.07 -7.86
CA LEU A 375 2.79 20.90 -9.10
C LEU A 375 3.57 20.06 -10.12
N ILE A 376 4.85 20.31 -10.33
CA ILE A 376 5.71 19.54 -11.25
C ILE A 376 5.78 18.06 -10.78
N THR A 377 5.99 17.84 -9.48
CA THR A 377 6.05 16.49 -8.93
C THR A 377 4.72 15.76 -9.06
N PHE A 378 3.60 16.44 -8.81
CA PHE A 378 2.27 15.89 -8.97
C PHE A 378 1.98 15.53 -10.44
N CYS A 379 2.30 16.43 -11.39
CA CYS A 379 2.15 16.15 -12.83
C CYS A 379 2.99 14.94 -13.28
N ALA A 380 4.25 14.86 -12.88
CA ALA A 380 5.11 13.70 -13.17
C ALA A 380 4.51 12.39 -12.59
N THR A 381 3.96 12.48 -11.39
CA THR A 381 3.28 11.34 -10.74
C THR A 381 2.02 10.94 -11.51
N CYS A 382 1.19 11.90 -11.97
CA CYS A 382 0.01 11.61 -12.79
C CYS A 382 0.37 10.92 -14.11
N ILE A 383 1.45 11.35 -14.78
CA ILE A 383 1.95 10.68 -16.00
C ILE A 383 2.31 9.22 -15.69
N ALA A 384 3.01 8.97 -14.59
CA ALA A 384 3.32 7.60 -14.18
C ALA A 384 2.04 6.80 -13.85
N TRP A 385 1.06 7.41 -13.18
CA TRP A 385 -0.21 6.77 -12.85
C TRP A 385 -1.05 6.38 -14.07
N ILE A 386 -0.91 7.05 -15.21
CA ILE A 386 -1.58 6.65 -16.47
C ILE A 386 -1.12 5.23 -16.86
N PHE A 387 0.19 4.94 -16.81
CA PHE A 387 0.69 3.58 -17.06
C PHE A 387 0.15 2.57 -16.05
N PHE A 388 0.09 2.94 -14.79
CA PHE A 388 -0.40 2.06 -13.72
C PHE A 388 -1.88 1.66 -13.92
N ARG A 389 -2.71 2.56 -14.47
CA ARG A 389 -4.15 2.33 -14.70
C ARG A 389 -4.45 1.68 -16.05
N SER A 390 -3.62 1.87 -17.03
CA SER A 390 -3.85 1.40 -18.38
C SER A 390 -3.76 -0.13 -18.49
N GLU A 391 -4.58 -0.72 -19.32
CA GLU A 391 -4.62 -2.17 -19.58
C GLU A 391 -3.47 -2.63 -20.47
N SER A 392 -2.95 -1.73 -21.32
CA SER A 392 -1.80 -2.00 -22.19
C SER A 392 -0.86 -0.80 -22.29
N VAL A 393 0.37 -1.10 -22.66
CA VAL A 393 1.40 -0.07 -22.90
C VAL A 393 0.99 0.86 -24.03
N LEU A 394 0.38 0.33 -25.08
CA LEU A 394 -0.11 1.13 -26.21
C LEU A 394 -1.19 2.13 -25.76
N GLN A 395 -2.17 1.67 -24.99
CA GLN A 395 -3.21 2.53 -24.42
C GLN A 395 -2.60 3.68 -23.61
N ALA A 396 -1.59 3.40 -22.76
CA ALA A 396 -0.96 4.44 -21.95
C ALA A 396 -0.29 5.51 -22.83
N PHE A 397 0.44 5.11 -23.88
CA PHE A 397 1.06 6.05 -24.80
C PHE A 397 0.04 6.85 -25.61
N GLU A 398 -1.01 6.22 -26.12
CA GLU A 398 -2.08 6.90 -26.86
C GLU A 398 -2.81 7.89 -25.96
N TYR A 399 -3.13 7.49 -24.72
CA TYR A 399 -3.75 8.35 -23.72
C TYR A 399 -2.92 9.63 -23.48
N ILE A 400 -1.61 9.47 -23.25
CA ILE A 400 -0.70 10.61 -23.04
C ILE A 400 -0.62 11.46 -24.31
N LYS A 401 -0.45 10.85 -25.50
CA LYS A 401 -0.38 11.57 -26.77
C LYS A 401 -1.62 12.45 -26.99
N ARG A 402 -2.81 11.94 -26.65
CA ARG A 402 -4.06 12.68 -26.79
C ARG A 402 -4.17 13.84 -25.80
N ILE A 403 -3.73 13.69 -24.56
CA ILE A 403 -3.68 14.80 -23.59
C ILE A 403 -2.87 16.00 -24.16
N PHE A 404 -1.74 15.74 -24.80
CA PHE A 404 -0.88 16.79 -25.35
C PHE A 404 -1.27 17.24 -26.77
N SER A 405 -2.49 17.00 -27.21
CA SER A 405 -3.01 17.54 -28.47
C SER A 405 -3.43 19.01 -28.34
N LEU A 406 -3.55 19.71 -29.48
CA LEU A 406 -3.98 21.12 -29.50
C LEU A 406 -5.40 21.35 -28.93
N GLU A 407 -6.21 20.29 -28.86
CA GLU A 407 -7.58 20.33 -28.32
C GLU A 407 -7.63 20.30 -26.77
N LEU A 408 -6.48 20.30 -26.09
CA LEU A 408 -6.43 20.29 -24.60
C LEU A 408 -7.19 21.47 -23.97
N PHE A 409 -7.24 22.60 -24.66
CA PHE A 409 -7.92 23.81 -24.20
C PHE A 409 -9.43 23.82 -24.49
N SER A 410 -10.00 22.73 -25.04
CA SER A 410 -11.44 22.56 -25.14
C SER A 410 -12.06 22.35 -23.75
N PHE A 411 -13.24 22.96 -23.53
CA PHE A 411 -13.95 22.73 -22.27
C PHE A 411 -14.36 21.26 -22.16
N PRO A 412 -14.18 20.62 -20.98
CA PRO A 412 -14.64 19.26 -20.76
C PRO A 412 -16.16 19.20 -20.84
N ALA A 413 -16.69 18.17 -21.46
CA ALA A 413 -18.14 17.98 -21.65
C ALA A 413 -18.89 17.88 -20.30
N GLN A 414 -18.24 17.34 -19.27
CA GLN A 414 -18.78 17.24 -17.91
C GLN A 414 -17.67 17.51 -16.88
N MET A 415 -17.88 18.52 -16.06
CA MET A 415 -16.98 18.79 -14.91
C MET A 415 -17.52 18.08 -13.68
N PRO A 416 -16.76 17.15 -13.08
CA PRO A 416 -17.18 16.46 -11.84
C PRO A 416 -17.00 17.36 -10.60
N VAL A 417 -17.68 18.51 -10.57
CA VAL A 417 -17.53 19.57 -9.56
C VAL A 417 -17.65 19.02 -8.13
N LYS A 418 -18.60 18.10 -7.89
CA LYS A 418 -18.80 17.47 -6.60
C LYS A 418 -17.56 16.73 -6.14
N VAL A 419 -16.95 15.92 -7.01
CA VAL A 419 -15.76 15.11 -6.66
C VAL A 419 -14.57 16.01 -6.40
N PHE A 420 -14.38 17.06 -7.22
CA PHE A 420 -13.32 18.04 -7.00
C PHE A 420 -13.51 18.83 -5.69
N ALA A 421 -14.74 19.22 -5.35
CA ALA A 421 -15.01 19.93 -4.09
C ALA A 421 -14.70 19.03 -2.87
N LEU A 422 -15.09 17.76 -2.89
CA LEU A 422 -14.78 16.80 -1.83
C LEU A 422 -13.27 16.52 -1.72
N THR A 423 -12.60 16.38 -2.86
CA THR A 423 -11.14 16.20 -2.92
C THR A 423 -10.40 17.44 -2.40
N ALA A 424 -10.86 18.64 -2.76
CA ALA A 424 -10.30 19.88 -2.21
C ALA A 424 -10.48 19.97 -0.69
N CYS A 425 -11.64 19.55 -0.16
CA CYS A 425 -11.86 19.46 1.29
C CYS A 425 -10.85 18.52 1.95
N MET A 426 -10.60 17.33 1.36
CA MET A 426 -9.56 16.41 1.83
C MET A 426 -8.18 17.08 1.84
N LEU A 427 -7.79 17.71 0.75
CA LEU A 427 -6.48 18.35 0.61
C LEU A 427 -6.30 19.49 1.61
N ILE A 428 -7.33 20.29 1.86
CA ILE A 428 -7.28 21.39 2.85
C ILE A 428 -7.05 20.82 4.27
N ILE A 429 -7.79 19.77 4.65
CA ILE A 429 -7.62 19.13 5.95
C ILE A 429 -6.21 18.53 6.08
N GLU A 430 -5.72 17.85 5.05
CA GLU A 430 -4.38 17.27 5.04
C GLU A 430 -3.29 18.35 5.04
N TRP A 431 -3.48 19.46 4.32
CA TRP A 431 -2.54 20.58 4.35
C TRP A 431 -2.41 21.20 5.74
N ILE A 432 -3.53 21.44 6.42
CA ILE A 432 -3.56 21.99 7.78
C ILE A 432 -2.86 21.04 8.77
N ASN A 433 -2.97 19.72 8.55
CA ASN A 433 -2.43 18.69 9.43
C ASN A 433 -1.18 17.96 8.88
N ARG A 434 -0.51 18.52 7.85
CA ARG A 434 0.61 17.87 7.17
C ARG A 434 1.83 17.54 8.05
N GLU A 435 1.95 18.21 9.19
CA GLU A 435 2.98 17.94 10.20
C GLU A 435 2.54 16.89 11.23
N GLN A 436 1.28 16.43 11.17
CA GLN A 436 0.72 15.46 12.09
C GLN A 436 0.81 14.03 11.54
N PHE A 437 0.48 13.05 12.37
CA PHE A 437 0.51 11.65 11.97
C PHE A 437 -0.60 11.30 10.96
N HIS A 438 -1.81 11.84 11.14
CA HIS A 438 -2.96 11.68 10.23
C HIS A 438 -3.83 12.93 10.15
N GLY A 439 -4.72 13.03 9.16
CA GLY A 439 -5.51 14.22 8.84
C GLY A 439 -6.46 14.69 9.96
N LEU A 440 -6.92 13.80 10.82
CA LEU A 440 -7.79 14.17 11.97
C LEU A 440 -7.06 14.17 13.31
N GLN A 441 -5.75 14.29 13.34
CA GLN A 441 -4.99 14.52 14.57
C GLN A 441 -5.08 15.99 14.99
N ILE A 442 -6.28 16.41 15.41
CA ILE A 442 -6.67 17.81 15.64
C ILE A 442 -6.79 18.15 17.15
N ARG A 443 -5.99 17.51 18.01
CA ARG A 443 -6.01 17.74 19.48
C ARG A 443 -5.73 19.20 19.86
N ARG A 444 -5.01 19.95 19.02
CA ARG A 444 -4.70 21.38 19.22
C ARG A 444 -5.93 22.31 19.14
N PHE A 445 -7.03 21.85 18.52
CA PHE A 445 -8.24 22.65 18.40
C PHE A 445 -9.15 22.51 19.63
N ASN A 446 -9.96 23.55 19.87
CA ASN A 446 -10.98 23.56 20.93
C ASN A 446 -11.89 22.32 20.83
N PRO A 447 -12.30 21.68 21.96
CA PRO A 447 -13.16 20.50 21.96
C PRO A 447 -14.47 20.66 21.16
N TRP A 448 -15.10 21.81 21.19
CA TRP A 448 -16.33 22.08 20.43
C TRP A 448 -16.05 22.08 18.91
N VAL A 449 -14.98 22.75 18.47
CA VAL A 449 -14.57 22.76 17.06
C VAL A 449 -14.30 21.33 16.58
N ARG A 450 -13.62 20.50 17.38
CA ARG A 450 -13.38 19.11 17.06
C ARG A 450 -14.67 18.30 16.88
N ARG A 451 -15.65 18.47 17.80
CA ARG A 451 -16.95 17.77 17.72
C ARG A 451 -17.73 18.18 16.47
N ILE A 452 -17.73 19.46 16.14
CA ILE A 452 -18.37 19.98 14.91
C ILE A 452 -17.69 19.37 13.68
N LEU A 453 -16.36 19.39 13.62
CA LEU A 453 -15.62 18.79 12.50
C LEU A 453 -15.89 17.28 12.33
N TYR A 454 -15.94 16.52 13.43
CA TYR A 454 -16.32 15.10 13.35
C TYR A 454 -17.76 14.94 12.85
N GLY A 455 -18.69 15.74 13.34
CA GLY A 455 -20.08 15.73 12.88
C GLY A 455 -20.21 16.03 11.37
N ILE A 456 -19.47 17.04 10.90
CA ILE A 456 -19.43 17.39 9.47
C ILE A 456 -18.87 16.20 8.63
N ILE A 457 -17.77 15.59 9.05
CA ILE A 457 -17.17 14.47 8.32
C ILE A 457 -18.12 13.26 8.32
N ILE A 458 -18.75 12.94 9.45
CA ILE A 458 -19.75 11.87 9.53
C ILE A 458 -20.92 12.17 8.60
N TYR A 459 -21.43 13.41 8.61
CA TYR A 459 -22.51 13.83 7.70
C TYR A 459 -22.10 13.68 6.23
N ILE A 460 -20.89 14.10 5.87
CA ILE A 460 -20.37 13.96 4.50
C ILE A 460 -20.28 12.48 4.12
N ILE A 461 -19.78 11.61 5.01
CA ILE A 461 -19.74 10.17 4.77
C ILE A 461 -21.17 9.63 4.55
N LEU A 462 -22.11 9.92 5.44
CA LEU A 462 -23.49 9.42 5.32
C LEU A 462 -24.20 9.93 4.05
N ARG A 463 -23.87 11.14 3.59
CA ARG A 463 -24.54 11.78 2.44
C ARG A 463 -23.89 11.44 1.09
N TYR A 464 -22.58 11.22 1.08
CA TYR A 464 -21.81 11.13 -0.17
C TYR A 464 -21.00 9.84 -0.30
N ALA A 465 -20.96 8.96 0.72
CA ALA A 465 -20.30 7.68 0.57
C ALA A 465 -20.99 6.84 -0.52
N ASN A 466 -20.18 6.21 -1.34
CA ASN A 466 -20.66 5.18 -2.24
C ASN A 466 -20.66 3.84 -1.49
N PHE A 467 -21.85 3.36 -1.12
CA PHE A 467 -22.04 2.08 -0.42
C PHE A 467 -22.11 0.88 -1.38
N GLY A 468 -21.79 1.07 -2.67
CA GLY A 468 -21.65 -0.03 -3.62
C GLY A 468 -20.50 -0.97 -3.26
N ASN A 469 -20.50 -2.18 -3.84
CA ASN A 469 -19.40 -3.15 -3.68
C ASN A 469 -18.16 -2.72 -4.50
N ASN A 470 -17.61 -1.55 -4.17
CA ASN A 470 -16.36 -1.13 -4.76
C ASN A 470 -15.21 -1.89 -4.07
N GLU A 471 -14.65 -2.83 -4.80
CA GLU A 471 -13.48 -3.57 -4.35
C GLU A 471 -12.29 -2.64 -4.14
N PHE A 472 -11.39 -3.06 -3.26
CA PHE A 472 -10.13 -2.36 -3.05
C PHE A 472 -9.29 -2.43 -4.34
N ILE A 473 -8.73 -1.29 -4.77
CA ILE A 473 -8.04 -1.17 -6.06
C ILE A 473 -6.93 -2.21 -6.26
N TYR A 474 -6.25 -2.63 -5.19
CA TYR A 474 -5.20 -3.67 -5.25
C TYR A 474 -5.73 -5.10 -5.46
N PHE A 475 -7.03 -5.33 -5.47
CA PHE A 475 -7.60 -6.63 -5.88
C PHE A 475 -7.75 -6.74 -7.39
N GLN A 476 -7.59 -5.63 -8.10
CA GLN A 476 -7.73 -5.57 -9.56
C GLN A 476 -6.39 -5.83 -10.28
N PHE A 477 -5.27 -5.95 -9.53
CA PHE A 477 -3.91 -6.07 -10.09
C PHE A 477 -3.19 -7.33 -9.67
#